data_37fa1f3b07e965cb91a5dcab593b86d0
#
_entry.id   37fa1f3b07e965cb91a5dcab593b86d0
#
_cell.length_a   1.000
_cell.length_b   1.000
_cell.length_c   1.000
_cell.angle_alpha   90.00
_cell.angle_beta   90.00
_cell.angle_gamma   90.00
#
_symmetry.space_group_name_H-M   'P 1'
#
loop_
_entity.id
_entity.type
_entity.pdbx_description
1 polymer ?
#
loop_
_entity_poly.entity_id
_entity_poly.type
_entity_poly.pdbx_seq_one_letter_code
_entity_poly.pdbx_strand_id
1 'polypeptide(L)'
;MEMKKEIRSRMVEEKYDVFVAEDGTTFDDESECVEYERNVKMQPVSKLHIEKLDGLVPLTDGMTCDGNEFYWYKVNDEDDFNTLNAYYEGKIDEPREYPNLLCLEVNECYIDGLLMFDVWSYELTDIMDSIKEFMEEFCYKVKFEKE
;
A
#
# COMPACT_ATOMS: atom_id res chain seq x y z
N MET A 1 66.10 -0.66 -36.10
CA MET A 1 64.71 -0.19 -35.98
C MET A 1 64.18 -0.63 -34.63
N GLU A 2 63.89 0.33 -33.74
CA GLU A 2 63.31 0.05 -32.46
C GLU A 2 61.77 0.13 -32.54
N MET A 3 61.11 -0.88 -32.03
CA MET A 3 59.66 -0.84 -31.83
C MET A 3 59.34 -0.22 -30.47
N LYS A 4 58.61 0.85 -30.47
CA LYS A 4 58.09 1.46 -29.24
C LYS A 4 56.64 1.13 -29.10
N LYS A 5 56.24 0.63 -27.89
CA LYS A 5 54.83 0.46 -27.53
C LYS A 5 54.33 1.73 -26.87
N GLU A 6 53.30 2.31 -27.43
CA GLU A 6 52.61 3.46 -26.87
C GLU A 6 51.29 2.99 -26.26
N ILE A 7 51.03 3.41 -25.01
CA ILE A 7 49.75 3.22 -24.39
C ILE A 7 48.92 4.46 -24.64
N ARG A 8 47.79 4.28 -25.32
CA ARG A 8 46.82 5.35 -25.57
C ARG A 8 45.57 5.08 -24.80
N SER A 9 45.13 6.03 -23.97
CA SER A 9 43.89 5.99 -23.27
C SER A 9 42.79 6.63 -24.11
N ARG A 10 41.63 5.95 -24.19
CA ARG A 10 40.41 6.50 -24.77
C ARG A 10 39.38 6.68 -23.69
N MET A 11 38.69 7.83 -23.69
CA MET A 11 37.43 7.93 -23.00
C MET A 11 36.34 7.33 -23.90
N VAL A 12 35.69 6.30 -23.40
CA VAL A 12 34.54 5.68 -24.05
C VAL A 12 33.31 6.10 -23.24
N GLU A 13 32.38 6.75 -23.92
CA GLU A 13 31.08 7.06 -23.33
C GLU A 13 30.20 5.84 -23.42
N GLU A 14 29.82 5.29 -22.25
CA GLU A 14 28.83 4.23 -22.15
C GLU A 14 27.52 4.82 -21.69
N LYS A 15 26.44 4.46 -22.40
CA LYS A 15 25.08 4.87 -22.04
C LYS A 15 24.33 3.67 -21.52
N TYR A 16 23.73 3.81 -20.35
CA TYR A 16 22.86 2.79 -19.77
C TYR A 16 21.70 3.47 -19.07
N ASP A 17 20.61 2.73 -18.95
CA ASP A 17 19.42 3.22 -18.29
C ASP A 17 19.62 3.22 -16.77
N VAL A 18 19.22 4.31 -16.14
CA VAL A 18 19.23 4.47 -14.68
C VAL A 18 17.82 4.82 -14.25
N PHE A 19 17.35 4.15 -13.22
CA PHE A 19 16.05 4.40 -12.61
C PHE A 19 16.23 5.34 -11.42
N VAL A 20 15.50 6.44 -11.43
CA VAL A 20 15.63 7.51 -10.44
C VAL A 20 14.37 7.53 -9.55
N ALA A 21 14.55 7.34 -8.25
CA ALA A 21 13.50 7.48 -7.28
C ALA A 21 13.09 8.96 -7.09
N GLU A 22 11.93 9.21 -6.49
CA GLU A 22 11.40 10.57 -6.26
C GLU A 22 12.36 11.46 -5.46
N ASP A 23 13.15 10.88 -4.55
CA ASP A 23 14.16 11.60 -3.75
C ASP A 23 15.50 11.79 -4.46
N GLY A 24 15.64 11.34 -5.71
CA GLY A 24 16.85 11.43 -6.51
C GLY A 24 17.81 10.26 -6.38
N THR A 25 17.53 9.28 -5.53
CA THR A 25 18.34 8.06 -5.42
C THR A 25 18.25 7.24 -6.71
N THR A 26 19.41 6.77 -7.19
CA THR A 26 19.51 6.07 -8.48
C THR A 26 19.74 4.57 -8.31
N PHE A 27 19.18 3.80 -9.24
CA PHE A 27 19.27 2.35 -9.27
C PHE A 27 19.52 1.87 -10.69
N ASP A 28 20.27 0.77 -10.83
CA ASP A 28 20.49 0.11 -12.11
C ASP A 28 19.32 -0.81 -12.49
N ASP A 29 18.52 -1.23 -11.51
CA ASP A 29 17.39 -2.13 -11.66
C ASP A 29 16.08 -1.42 -11.30
N GLU A 30 15.10 -1.49 -12.19
CA GLU A 30 13.76 -0.92 -11.97
C GLU A 30 13.08 -1.50 -10.73
N SER A 31 13.18 -2.81 -10.51
CA SER A 31 12.59 -3.49 -9.35
C SER A 31 13.15 -2.94 -8.03
N GLU A 32 14.46 -2.71 -7.97
CA GLU A 32 15.11 -2.14 -6.79
C GLU A 32 14.65 -0.71 -6.52
N CYS A 33 14.49 0.10 -7.57
CA CYS A 33 14.00 1.46 -7.46
C CYS A 33 12.56 1.50 -6.93
N VAL A 34 11.68 0.69 -7.50
CA VAL A 34 10.27 0.59 -7.09
C VAL A 34 10.15 0.10 -5.64
N GLU A 35 10.92 -0.91 -5.25
CA GLU A 35 10.94 -1.41 -3.87
C GLU A 35 11.43 -0.35 -2.88
N TYR A 36 12.48 0.39 -3.24
CA TYR A 36 12.98 1.49 -2.42
C TYR A 36 11.92 2.57 -2.21
N GLU A 37 11.26 3.03 -3.27
CA GLU A 37 10.19 4.02 -3.16
C GLU A 37 9.03 3.53 -2.31
N ARG A 38 8.66 2.26 -2.43
CA ARG A 38 7.62 1.64 -1.61
C ARG A 38 8.00 1.62 -0.14
N ASN A 39 9.24 1.28 0.18
CA ASN A 39 9.74 1.29 1.55
C ASN A 39 9.77 2.68 2.16
N VAL A 40 10.13 3.70 1.39
CA VAL A 40 10.07 5.11 1.82
C VAL A 40 8.63 5.53 2.13
N LYS A 41 7.67 5.15 1.30
CA LYS A 41 6.24 5.41 1.53
C LYS A 41 5.69 4.62 2.71
N MET A 42 6.23 3.44 2.99
CA MET A 42 5.79 2.58 4.10
C MET A 42 6.09 3.17 5.47
N GLN A 43 7.16 3.95 5.62
CA GLN A 43 7.52 4.54 6.92
C GLN A 43 6.40 5.40 7.54
N PRO A 44 5.80 6.38 6.82
CA PRO A 44 4.68 7.13 7.37
C PRO A 44 3.40 6.29 7.49
N VAL A 45 3.19 5.30 6.63
CA VAL A 45 2.02 4.41 6.68
C VAL A 45 2.05 3.52 7.91
N SER A 46 3.22 3.06 8.32
CA SER A 46 3.35 2.20 9.52
C SER A 46 2.86 2.88 10.80
N LYS A 47 2.86 4.21 10.86
CA LYS A 47 2.32 4.97 11.98
C LYS A 47 0.79 4.93 12.07
N LEU A 48 0.14 4.71 10.94
CA LEU A 48 -1.32 4.62 10.85
C LEU A 48 -1.81 3.20 11.09
N HIS A 49 -0.92 2.22 10.98
CA HIS A 49 -1.23 0.81 11.07
C HIS A 49 -1.58 0.38 12.50
N ILE A 50 -2.64 -0.39 12.63
CA ILE A 50 -3.07 -0.98 13.89
C ILE A 50 -2.79 -2.47 13.86
N GLU A 51 -1.55 -2.83 14.18
CA GLU A 51 -1.04 -4.19 14.08
C GLU A 51 -1.88 -5.22 14.85
N LYS A 52 -2.40 -4.84 16.01
CA LYS A 52 -3.23 -5.75 16.82
C LYS A 52 -4.53 -6.18 16.16
N LEU A 53 -4.98 -5.47 15.13
CA LEU A 53 -6.19 -5.80 14.38
C LEU A 53 -5.92 -6.64 13.13
N ASP A 54 -4.66 -6.86 12.79
CA ASP A 54 -4.29 -7.63 11.61
C ASP A 54 -4.90 -9.03 11.64
N GLY A 55 -5.37 -9.46 10.49
CA GLY A 55 -6.04 -10.74 10.33
C GLY A 55 -7.52 -10.76 10.74
N LEU A 56 -8.03 -9.69 11.37
CA LEU A 56 -9.48 -9.58 11.60
C LEU A 56 -10.18 -9.26 10.28
N VAL A 57 -11.08 -10.15 9.90
CA VAL A 57 -11.89 -10.02 8.70
C VAL A 57 -13.16 -9.24 9.04
N PRO A 58 -13.42 -8.11 8.38
CA PRO A 58 -14.63 -7.34 8.66
C PRO A 58 -15.89 -8.07 8.16
N LEU A 59 -16.98 -7.90 8.88
CA LEU A 59 -18.29 -8.32 8.40
C LEU A 59 -18.75 -7.32 7.35
N THR A 60 -18.84 -7.75 6.10
CA THR A 60 -19.27 -6.94 4.97
C THR A 60 -20.28 -7.72 4.12
N ASP A 61 -20.95 -7.03 3.19
CA ASP A 61 -21.85 -7.66 2.23
C ASP A 61 -21.09 -8.39 1.10
N GLY A 62 -19.79 -8.16 0.99
CA GLY A 62 -18.93 -8.75 -0.02
C GLY A 62 -18.38 -10.11 0.37
N MET A 63 -18.02 -10.90 -0.65
CA MET A 63 -17.24 -12.11 -0.44
C MET A 63 -15.76 -11.77 -0.39
N THR A 64 -15.08 -12.27 0.65
CA THR A 64 -13.64 -12.19 0.75
C THR A 64 -13.00 -13.37 0.02
N CYS A 65 -11.82 -13.16 -0.56
CA CYS A 65 -11.08 -14.22 -1.23
C CYS A 65 -10.09 -14.88 -0.26
N ASP A 66 -10.02 -16.20 -0.31
CA ASP A 66 -9.01 -16.94 0.43
C ASP A 66 -7.59 -16.51 0.01
N GLY A 67 -6.71 -16.34 0.99
CA GLY A 67 -5.32 -15.94 0.76
C GLY A 67 -5.08 -14.43 0.73
N ASN A 68 -6.11 -13.62 0.80
CA ASN A 68 -5.94 -12.18 0.98
C ASN A 68 -5.59 -11.85 2.43
N GLU A 69 -4.82 -10.80 2.61
CA GLU A 69 -4.46 -10.29 3.92
C GLU A 69 -5.31 -9.08 4.28
N PHE A 70 -5.59 -8.89 5.55
CA PHE A 70 -6.40 -7.80 6.07
C PHE A 70 -5.56 -6.95 7.00
N TYR A 71 -5.42 -5.67 6.65
CA TYR A 71 -4.68 -4.68 7.41
C TYR A 71 -5.61 -3.55 7.85
N TRP A 72 -5.42 -3.07 9.06
CA TRP A 72 -6.23 -2.01 9.64
C TRP A 72 -5.42 -0.75 9.86
N TYR A 73 -5.97 0.37 9.43
CA TYR A 73 -5.33 1.68 9.52
C TYR A 73 -6.28 2.70 10.12
N LYS A 74 -5.74 3.56 10.98
CA LYS A 74 -6.48 4.71 11.47
C LYS A 74 -6.05 5.95 10.71
N VAL A 75 -6.99 6.61 10.08
CA VAL A 75 -6.79 7.88 9.39
C VAL A 75 -7.52 8.99 10.17
N ASN A 76 -6.79 9.99 10.63
CA ASN A 76 -7.33 11.06 11.45
C ASN A 76 -7.81 12.24 10.59
N ASP A 77 -7.24 12.40 9.39
CA ASP A 77 -7.50 13.49 8.47
C ASP A 77 -7.21 13.07 7.02
N GLU A 78 -7.46 13.99 6.10
CA GLU A 78 -7.20 13.78 4.67
C GLU A 78 -5.72 13.53 4.37
N ASP A 79 -4.81 14.16 5.11
CA ASP A 79 -3.37 13.97 4.92
C ASP A 79 -2.96 12.54 5.24
N ASP A 80 -3.48 11.97 6.31
CA ASP A 80 -3.27 10.54 6.64
C ASP A 80 -3.81 9.64 5.54
N PHE A 81 -5.00 9.92 5.05
CA PHE A 81 -5.58 9.17 3.94
C PHE A 81 -4.72 9.25 2.67
N ASN A 82 -4.28 10.45 2.31
CA ASN A 82 -3.43 10.65 1.12
C ASN A 82 -2.12 9.89 1.24
N THR A 83 -1.52 9.85 2.42
CA THR A 83 -0.31 9.08 2.72
C THR A 83 -0.54 7.59 2.50
N LEU A 84 -1.62 7.06 3.04
CA LEU A 84 -2.00 5.65 2.88
C LEU A 84 -2.32 5.31 1.42
N ASN A 85 -3.10 6.16 0.76
CA ASN A 85 -3.51 5.96 -0.63
C ASN A 85 -2.32 6.00 -1.61
N ALA A 86 -1.33 6.84 -1.33
CA ALA A 86 -0.10 6.88 -2.13
C ALA A 86 0.68 5.57 -2.06
N TYR A 87 0.75 4.95 -0.89
CA TYR A 87 1.40 3.65 -0.73
C TYR A 87 0.69 2.55 -1.52
N TYR A 88 -0.64 2.56 -1.52
CA TYR A 88 -1.47 1.60 -2.26
C TYR A 88 -1.85 2.08 -3.67
N GLU A 89 -1.06 2.99 -4.25
CA GLU A 89 -1.14 3.39 -5.67
C GLU A 89 -2.49 4.01 -6.09
N GLY A 90 -3.14 4.73 -5.19
CA GLY A 90 -4.43 5.38 -5.47
C GLY A 90 -5.62 4.44 -5.53
N LYS A 91 -5.49 3.22 -5.01
CA LYS A 91 -6.53 2.18 -5.08
C LYS A 91 -7.50 2.15 -3.90
N ILE A 92 -7.38 3.09 -2.97
CA ILE A 92 -8.22 3.14 -1.77
C ILE A 92 -9.29 4.21 -1.94
N ASP A 93 -10.53 3.86 -1.59
CA ASP A 93 -11.63 4.81 -1.59
C ASP A 93 -11.53 5.76 -0.39
N GLU A 94 -11.76 7.04 -0.63
CA GLU A 94 -11.78 8.05 0.42
C GLU A 94 -12.94 7.80 1.40
N PRO A 95 -12.67 7.80 2.72
CA PRO A 95 -13.72 7.63 3.71
C PRO A 95 -14.66 8.83 3.73
N ARG A 96 -15.91 8.60 4.12
CA ARG A 96 -16.95 9.64 4.19
C ARG A 96 -16.72 10.69 5.26
N GLU A 97 -15.99 10.32 6.31
CA GLU A 97 -15.71 11.18 7.45
C GLU A 97 -14.36 10.88 8.09
N TYR A 98 -13.85 11.81 8.86
CA TYR A 98 -12.63 11.67 9.65
C TYR A 98 -12.90 12.04 11.13
N PRO A 99 -12.21 11.42 12.10
CA PRO A 99 -11.33 10.27 11.95
C PRO A 99 -12.10 9.00 11.56
N ASN A 100 -11.43 8.08 10.90
CA ASN A 100 -12.02 6.83 10.49
C ASN A 100 -11.03 5.66 10.62
N LEU A 101 -11.56 4.46 10.66
CA LEU A 101 -10.79 3.23 10.64
C LEU A 101 -11.03 2.54 9.30
N LEU A 102 -9.95 2.23 8.60
CA LEU A 102 -10.00 1.54 7.32
C LEU A 102 -9.44 0.14 7.44
N CYS A 103 -10.17 -0.83 6.93
CA CYS A 103 -9.68 -2.18 6.71
C CYS A 103 -9.35 -2.36 5.23
N LEU A 104 -8.15 -2.77 4.93
CA LEU A 104 -7.73 -3.06 3.57
C LEU A 104 -7.59 -4.57 3.39
N GLU A 105 -8.33 -5.11 2.45
CA GLU A 105 -8.14 -6.46 1.94
C GLU A 105 -7.13 -6.40 0.81
N VAL A 106 -5.97 -7.01 0.98
CA VAL A 106 -4.84 -6.87 0.08
C VAL A 106 -4.45 -8.22 -0.51
N ASN A 107 -4.33 -8.25 -1.82
CA ASN A 107 -3.72 -9.35 -2.56
C ASN A 107 -2.44 -8.82 -3.22
N GLU A 108 -1.31 -9.36 -2.86
CA GLU A 108 -0.02 -9.04 -3.45
C GLU A 108 0.30 -10.02 -4.57
N CYS A 109 0.67 -9.50 -5.73
CA CYS A 109 1.12 -10.31 -6.85
C CYS A 109 2.34 -9.67 -7.52
N TYR A 110 3.15 -10.50 -8.16
CA TYR A 110 4.31 -10.03 -8.92
C TYR A 110 4.01 -10.16 -10.41
N ILE A 111 4.18 -9.04 -11.13
CA ILE A 111 4.05 -8.98 -12.59
C ILE A 111 5.36 -8.42 -13.14
N ASP A 112 6.04 -9.18 -13.99
CA ASP A 112 7.36 -8.81 -14.55
C ASP A 112 8.39 -8.42 -13.48
N GLY A 113 8.38 -9.11 -12.32
CA GLY A 113 9.27 -8.85 -11.20
C GLY A 113 8.89 -7.66 -10.33
N LEU A 114 7.79 -6.96 -10.64
CA LEU A 114 7.28 -5.85 -9.88
C LEU A 114 6.13 -6.28 -8.98
N LEU A 115 6.16 -5.83 -7.72
CA LEU A 115 5.08 -6.09 -6.77
C LEU A 115 3.89 -5.19 -7.11
N MET A 116 2.74 -5.82 -7.32
CA MET A 116 1.47 -5.17 -7.57
C MET A 116 0.48 -5.48 -6.47
N PHE A 117 -0.39 -4.52 -6.16
CA PHE A 117 -1.46 -4.71 -5.19
C PHE A 117 -2.83 -4.73 -5.88
N ASP A 118 -3.65 -5.71 -5.50
CA ASP A 118 -5.09 -5.61 -5.61
C ASP A 118 -5.63 -5.28 -4.22
N VAL A 119 -6.38 -4.19 -4.08
CA VAL A 119 -6.81 -3.67 -2.80
C VAL A 119 -8.30 -3.37 -2.83
N TRP A 120 -9.00 -3.83 -1.80
CA TRP A 120 -10.37 -3.42 -1.49
C TRP A 120 -10.36 -2.74 -0.14
N SER A 121 -11.04 -1.62 -0.02
CA SER A 121 -11.11 -0.87 1.23
C SER A 121 -12.51 -0.91 1.83
N TYR A 122 -12.56 -1.01 3.15
CA TYR A 122 -13.78 -0.99 3.93
C TYR A 122 -13.62 0.04 5.04
N GLU A 123 -14.52 1.01 5.12
CA GLU A 123 -14.50 1.94 6.26
C GLU A 123 -15.34 1.40 7.43
N LEU A 124 -14.97 1.78 8.65
CA LEU A 124 -15.63 1.30 9.87
C LEU A 124 -17.13 1.56 9.87
N THR A 125 -17.54 2.72 9.35
CA THR A 125 -18.96 3.09 9.26
C THR A 125 -19.76 2.08 8.45
N ASP A 126 -19.24 1.65 7.30
CA ASP A 126 -19.89 0.64 6.46
C ASP A 126 -19.91 -0.73 7.14
N ILE A 127 -18.85 -1.08 7.86
CA ILE A 127 -18.78 -2.33 8.63
C ILE A 127 -19.85 -2.34 9.73
N MET A 128 -20.00 -1.23 10.45
CA MET A 128 -21.01 -1.08 11.47
C MET A 128 -22.42 -1.17 10.91
N ASP A 129 -22.68 -0.55 9.77
CA ASP A 129 -23.96 -0.63 9.06
C ASP A 129 -24.27 -2.07 8.64
N SER A 130 -23.28 -2.80 8.12
CA SER A 130 -23.43 -4.21 7.74
C SER A 130 -23.75 -5.10 8.94
N ILE A 131 -23.14 -4.85 10.10
CA ILE A 131 -23.45 -5.57 11.34
C ILE A 131 -24.89 -5.32 11.78
N LYS A 132 -25.34 -4.07 11.72
CA LYS A 132 -26.73 -3.72 12.05
C LYS A 132 -27.72 -4.43 11.14
N GLU A 133 -27.52 -4.35 9.84
CA GLU A 133 -28.39 -4.99 8.85
C GLU A 133 -28.44 -6.50 9.04
N PHE A 134 -27.30 -7.14 9.29
CA PHE A 134 -27.23 -8.57 9.55
C PHE A 134 -28.04 -8.95 10.80
N MET A 135 -27.90 -8.21 11.89
CA MET A 135 -28.61 -8.50 13.13
C MET A 135 -30.11 -8.18 13.05
N GLU A 136 -30.50 -7.20 12.24
CA GLU A 136 -31.92 -6.87 12.00
C GLU A 136 -32.67 -8.02 11.33
N GLU A 137 -32.00 -8.81 10.48
CA GLU A 137 -32.58 -10.03 9.90
C GLU A 137 -33.02 -11.04 10.97
N PHE A 138 -32.37 -11.02 12.13
CA PHE A 138 -32.74 -11.84 13.28
C PHE A 138 -33.62 -11.10 14.29
N CYS A 139 -34.17 -9.94 13.92
CA CYS A 139 -35.02 -9.11 14.78
C CYS A 139 -34.32 -8.52 16.01
N TYR A 140 -33.02 -8.29 15.92
CA TYR A 140 -32.23 -7.63 16.97
C TYR A 140 -31.90 -6.19 16.58
N LYS A 141 -31.93 -5.31 17.57
CA LYS A 141 -31.40 -3.95 17.45
C LYS A 141 -29.98 -3.92 17.96
N VAL A 142 -29.08 -3.28 17.21
CA VAL A 142 -27.70 -3.10 17.60
C VAL A 142 -27.45 -1.61 17.84
N LYS A 143 -26.84 -1.30 18.98
CA LYS A 143 -26.38 0.03 19.33
C LYS A 143 -24.88 -0.02 19.61
N PHE A 144 -24.11 0.82 18.92
CA PHE A 144 -22.69 0.96 19.16
C PHE A 144 -22.42 2.09 20.14
N GLU A 145 -21.62 1.82 21.14
CA GLU A 145 -21.17 2.80 22.13
C GLU A 145 -19.64 2.83 22.14
N LYS A 146 -19.07 4.03 22.09
CA LYS A 146 -17.64 4.20 22.18
C LYS A 146 -17.20 4.19 23.62
N GLU A 147 -16.16 3.39 23.93
CA GLU A 147 -15.54 3.37 25.25
C GLU A 147 -14.73 4.63 25.54
#